data_59515bbe5ac6176ae1b02dab786cf836
#
_entry.id   59515bbe5ac6176ae1b02dab786cf836
#
_cell.length_a   1.000
_cell.length_b   1.000
_cell.length_c   1.000
_cell.angle_alpha   90.00
_cell.angle_beta   90.00
_cell.angle_gamma   90.00
#
_symmetry.space_group_name_H-M   'P 1'
#
loop_
_entity.id
_entity.type
_entity.pdbx_description
1 polymer ?
#
loop_
_entity_poly.entity_id
_entity_poly.type
_entity_poly.pdbx_seq_one_letter_code
_entity_poly.pdbx_strand_id
1 'polypeptide(L)'
;SYSSGREKRTFFPPKEYCPLCPGANLNFPTEIPFKDFEIAVFPNRWSSFNTHTNSLISDTFETKPSNGHCEVVVYSSLHDDTVAQMPIDKIVLLIETWNDRYKELLSREDISYVMPFENRGEECGVTLHHPHGQIYCYPFVPPVIKKEVESFEKNNFILSMMKDLEEKYFVYQDENMIAAVPPFARYAYEVWIIPKKRVSGPWELKSNEIKSFANCLQKVVRGYDSFLNKTCPYIMGLHAAPNLDDTKFHFHVEFYPP
;
A
#
# COMPACT_ATOMS: atom_id res chain seq x y z
N SER A 1 -15.78 22.66 -6.94
CA SER A 1 -15.35 22.44 -5.55
C SER A 1 -15.72 21.04 -5.10
N TYR A 2 -14.76 20.25 -4.72
CA TYR A 2 -14.90 18.84 -4.30
C TYR A 2 -15.69 18.65 -2.99
N SER A 3 -16.10 19.70 -2.32
CA SER A 3 -16.65 19.63 -0.96
C SER A 3 -18.16 19.74 -0.84
N SER A 4 -18.90 20.05 -1.91
CA SER A 4 -20.32 20.40 -1.79
C SER A 4 -21.30 19.22 -1.87
N GLY A 5 -20.84 17.98 -1.96
CA GLY A 5 -21.70 16.79 -2.02
C GLY A 5 -21.31 15.66 -1.05
N ARG A 6 -20.35 15.87 -0.17
CA ARG A 6 -20.03 14.85 0.83
C ARG A 6 -21.02 14.95 1.99
N GLU A 7 -21.85 13.90 2.15
CA GLU A 7 -22.56 13.66 3.40
C GLU A 7 -21.57 13.77 4.58
N LYS A 8 -22.05 14.32 5.72
CA LYS A 8 -21.23 14.36 6.95
C LYS A 8 -20.80 12.95 7.29
N ARG A 9 -19.53 12.60 7.03
CA ARG A 9 -18.97 11.32 7.43
C ARG A 9 -18.78 11.33 8.95
N THR A 10 -19.26 10.29 9.60
CA THR A 10 -18.88 9.98 10.97
C THR A 10 -17.47 9.40 10.91
N PHE A 11 -16.51 10.11 11.51
CA PHE A 11 -15.15 9.59 11.65
C PHE A 11 -15.14 8.46 12.69
N PHE A 12 -14.41 7.38 12.39
CA PHE A 12 -14.27 6.21 13.26
C PHE A 12 -15.62 5.64 13.72
N PRO A 13 -16.48 5.26 12.77
CA PRO A 13 -17.76 4.67 13.14
C PRO A 13 -17.54 3.37 13.90
N PRO A 14 -18.35 3.08 14.94
CA PRO A 14 -18.35 1.77 15.55
C PRO A 14 -18.79 0.70 14.55
N LYS A 15 -18.55 -0.57 14.88
CA LYS A 15 -18.77 -1.71 14.00
C LYS A 15 -20.13 -1.70 13.29
N GLU A 16 -21.18 -1.31 14.01
CA GLU A 16 -22.58 -1.32 13.52
C GLU A 16 -22.83 -0.30 12.40
N TYR A 17 -21.96 0.71 12.27
CA TYR A 17 -22.06 1.78 11.27
C TYR A 17 -20.86 1.80 10.33
N CYS A 18 -19.97 0.80 10.43
CA CYS A 18 -18.77 0.73 9.60
C CYS A 18 -19.15 0.25 8.18
N PRO A 19 -18.86 1.02 7.12
CA PRO A 19 -19.19 0.63 5.76
C PRO A 19 -18.35 -0.55 5.23
N LEU A 20 -17.25 -0.89 5.91
CA LEU A 20 -16.36 -1.98 5.52
C LEU A 20 -16.63 -3.29 6.28
N CYS A 21 -17.53 -3.27 7.28
CA CYS A 21 -17.95 -4.47 7.98
C CYS A 21 -18.95 -5.26 7.16
N PRO A 22 -18.86 -6.61 7.14
CA PRO A 22 -19.82 -7.46 6.44
C PRO A 22 -21.19 -7.38 7.11
N GLY A 23 -22.26 -7.21 6.31
CA GLY A 23 -23.64 -7.31 6.78
C GLY A 23 -24.02 -6.34 7.91
N ALA A 24 -23.25 -5.30 8.14
CA ALA A 24 -23.56 -4.30 9.14
C ALA A 24 -24.87 -3.59 8.76
N ASN A 25 -25.80 -3.59 9.64
CA ASN A 25 -27.08 -2.88 9.69
C ASN A 25 -27.82 -2.66 8.36
N LEU A 26 -29.02 -3.21 8.24
CA LEU A 26 -29.92 -3.02 7.06
C LEU A 26 -30.22 -1.54 6.75
N ASN A 27 -30.09 -0.64 7.72
CA ASN A 27 -30.28 0.80 7.56
C ASN A 27 -29.00 1.55 7.17
N PHE A 28 -27.85 0.87 7.17
CA PHE A 28 -26.54 1.41 6.77
C PHE A 28 -25.94 0.47 5.73
N PRO A 29 -26.01 0.81 4.44
CA PRO A 29 -25.47 -0.05 3.40
C PRO A 29 -23.96 -0.17 3.55
N THR A 30 -23.50 -1.41 3.67
CA THR A 30 -22.08 -1.74 3.58
C THR A 30 -21.63 -1.70 2.12
N GLU A 31 -20.36 -1.37 1.88
CA GLU A 31 -19.74 -1.53 0.55
C GLU A 31 -19.54 -3.03 0.21
N ILE A 32 -19.58 -3.92 1.21
CA ILE A 32 -19.35 -5.34 1.07
C ILE A 32 -20.66 -6.11 1.29
N PRO A 33 -21.28 -6.63 0.20
CA PRO A 33 -22.58 -7.28 0.28
C PRO A 33 -22.54 -8.70 0.86
N PHE A 34 -21.34 -9.25 1.11
CA PHE A 34 -21.14 -10.60 1.62
C PHE A 34 -21.17 -10.62 3.14
N LYS A 35 -21.67 -11.72 3.73
CA LYS A 35 -21.70 -11.88 5.19
C LYS A 35 -20.33 -12.20 5.79
N ASP A 36 -19.45 -12.79 4.99
CA ASP A 36 -18.11 -13.18 5.38
C ASP A 36 -17.16 -13.12 4.18
N PHE A 37 -15.90 -12.80 4.43
CA PHE A 37 -14.84 -12.76 3.43
C PHE A 37 -13.46 -12.82 4.12
N GLU A 38 -12.48 -13.33 3.43
CA GLU A 38 -11.08 -13.28 3.88
C GLU A 38 -10.46 -11.92 3.56
N ILE A 39 -10.53 -11.51 2.29
CA ILE A 39 -10.11 -10.19 1.78
C ILE A 39 -11.16 -9.73 0.78
N ALA A 40 -11.50 -8.46 0.79
CA ALA A 40 -12.40 -7.87 -0.18
C ALA A 40 -11.72 -6.76 -0.96
N VAL A 41 -11.86 -6.78 -2.29
CA VAL A 41 -11.37 -5.73 -3.20
C VAL A 41 -12.54 -5.18 -4.00
N PHE A 42 -12.68 -3.87 -4.05
CA PHE A 42 -13.73 -3.22 -4.82
C PHE A 42 -13.32 -1.81 -5.25
N PRO A 43 -13.92 -1.26 -6.34
CA PRO A 43 -13.63 0.08 -6.79
C PRO A 43 -13.92 1.14 -5.71
N ASN A 44 -13.00 2.09 -5.52
CA ASN A 44 -13.22 3.18 -4.59
C ASN A 44 -14.31 4.12 -5.12
N ARG A 45 -15.45 4.21 -4.43
CA ARG A 45 -16.57 5.09 -4.78
C ARG A 45 -16.17 6.56 -4.87
N TRP A 46 -15.18 6.98 -4.09
CA TRP A 46 -14.69 8.36 -4.01
C TRP A 46 -13.30 8.50 -4.62
N SER A 47 -13.12 7.84 -5.75
CA SER A 47 -11.86 7.74 -6.46
C SER A 47 -11.31 9.11 -6.85
N SER A 48 -9.99 9.29 -6.68
CA SER A 48 -9.25 10.45 -7.19
C SER A 48 -9.00 10.35 -8.70
N PHE A 49 -9.00 9.12 -9.23
CA PHE A 49 -8.89 8.82 -10.66
C PHE A 49 -10.14 8.08 -11.12
N ASN A 50 -10.63 8.41 -12.31
CA ASN A 50 -11.82 7.79 -12.91
C ASN A 50 -11.54 7.42 -14.36
N THR A 51 -12.34 6.51 -14.92
CA THR A 51 -12.22 6.09 -16.32
C THR A 51 -12.61 7.18 -17.32
N HIS A 52 -13.38 8.18 -16.88
CA HIS A 52 -13.86 9.29 -17.72
C HIS A 52 -13.74 10.60 -16.94
N THR A 53 -12.69 11.35 -17.22
CA THR A 53 -12.49 12.68 -16.64
C THR A 53 -12.28 13.71 -17.75
N ASN A 54 -12.79 14.91 -17.54
CA ASN A 54 -12.52 16.04 -18.41
C ASN A 54 -11.26 16.76 -17.94
N SER A 55 -10.42 17.20 -18.89
CA SER A 55 -9.34 18.13 -18.58
C SER A 55 -9.91 19.46 -18.11
N LEU A 56 -9.35 20.04 -17.08
CA LEU A 56 -9.55 21.45 -16.79
C LEU A 56 -8.87 22.26 -17.90
N ILE A 57 -9.57 23.25 -18.45
CA ILE A 57 -8.96 24.22 -19.35
C ILE A 57 -8.19 25.21 -18.49
N SER A 58 -6.89 25.34 -18.75
CA SER A 58 -6.03 26.31 -18.07
C SER A 58 -5.09 26.95 -19.10
N ASP A 59 -5.08 28.27 -19.13
CA ASP A 59 -4.15 29.04 -19.96
C ASP A 59 -2.74 29.17 -19.31
N THR A 60 -2.62 28.78 -18.04
CA THR A 60 -1.39 28.95 -17.24
C THR A 60 -0.63 27.65 -17.03
N PHE A 61 -1.35 26.52 -16.94
CA PHE A 61 -0.76 25.22 -16.60
C PHE A 61 -1.15 24.15 -17.63
N GLU A 62 -0.19 23.31 -17.99
CA GLU A 62 -0.50 22.08 -18.72
C GLU A 62 -1.37 21.17 -17.83
N THR A 63 -2.53 20.79 -18.31
CA THR A 63 -3.47 19.92 -17.62
C THR A 63 -3.77 18.69 -18.45
N LYS A 64 -3.96 17.55 -17.80
CA LYS A 64 -4.39 16.29 -18.42
C LYS A 64 -5.57 15.72 -17.65
N PRO A 65 -6.42 14.89 -18.31
CA PRO A 65 -7.46 14.16 -17.62
C PRO A 65 -6.85 13.28 -16.52
N SER A 66 -7.49 13.23 -15.35
CA SER A 66 -7.11 12.31 -14.26
C SER A 66 -7.69 10.90 -14.50
N ASN A 67 -7.53 10.38 -15.72
CA ASN A 67 -7.95 9.02 -16.05
C ASN A 67 -7.12 8.03 -15.22
N GLY A 68 -7.76 6.94 -14.82
CA GLY A 68 -7.15 5.91 -14.01
C GLY A 68 -8.18 5.13 -13.22
N HIS A 69 -7.73 4.44 -12.19
CA HIS A 69 -8.59 3.58 -11.38
C HIS A 69 -8.13 3.59 -9.92
N CYS A 70 -9.06 3.42 -8.98
CA CYS A 70 -8.73 3.25 -7.57
C CYS A 70 -9.55 2.13 -6.97
N GLU A 71 -8.89 1.31 -6.15
CA GLU A 71 -9.52 0.22 -5.41
C GLU A 71 -9.33 0.40 -3.91
N VAL A 72 -10.26 -0.15 -3.15
CA VAL A 72 -10.14 -0.37 -1.71
C VAL A 72 -9.88 -1.85 -1.50
N VAL A 73 -8.90 -2.16 -0.67
CA VAL A 73 -8.57 -3.53 -0.24
C VAL A 73 -8.85 -3.63 1.25
N VAL A 74 -9.85 -4.39 1.63
CA VAL A 74 -10.21 -4.64 3.03
C VAL A 74 -9.55 -5.93 3.48
N TYR A 75 -8.71 -5.86 4.50
CA TYR A 75 -7.78 -6.92 4.88
C TYR A 75 -8.40 -8.03 5.72
N SER A 76 -9.56 -7.78 6.30
CA SER A 76 -10.23 -8.70 7.23
C SER A 76 -11.71 -8.39 7.32
N SER A 77 -12.53 -9.40 7.58
CA SER A 77 -13.93 -9.22 7.96
C SER A 77 -14.10 -8.73 9.42
N LEU A 78 -13.03 -8.73 10.20
CA LEU A 78 -13.01 -8.29 11.59
C LEU A 78 -12.71 -6.79 11.69
N HIS A 79 -13.58 -6.05 12.38
CA HIS A 79 -13.51 -4.58 12.50
C HIS A 79 -12.22 -4.08 13.15
N ASP A 80 -11.78 -4.76 14.20
CA ASP A 80 -10.66 -4.32 15.05
C ASP A 80 -9.36 -5.10 14.77
N ASP A 81 -9.30 -5.86 13.67
CA ASP A 81 -8.11 -6.61 13.29
C ASP A 81 -6.99 -5.64 12.82
N THR A 82 -5.75 -6.09 12.86
CA THR A 82 -4.59 -5.31 12.38
C THR A 82 -3.55 -6.24 11.79
N VAL A 83 -2.71 -5.74 10.89
CA VAL A 83 -1.57 -6.50 10.35
C VAL A 83 -0.67 -7.03 11.47
N ALA A 84 -0.54 -6.31 12.60
CA ALA A 84 0.20 -6.77 13.77
C ALA A 84 -0.38 -8.03 14.42
N GLN A 85 -1.69 -8.26 14.31
CA GLN A 85 -2.43 -9.32 15.01
C GLN A 85 -2.86 -10.46 14.07
N MET A 86 -2.99 -10.18 12.77
CA MET A 86 -3.41 -11.17 11.78
C MET A 86 -2.54 -12.43 11.78
N PRO A 87 -3.11 -13.61 11.55
CA PRO A 87 -2.33 -14.81 11.23
C PRO A 87 -1.44 -14.58 10.01
N ILE A 88 -0.25 -15.19 9.99
CA ILE A 88 0.69 -15.03 8.87
C ILE A 88 0.08 -15.45 7.54
N ASP A 89 -0.69 -16.53 7.51
CA ASP A 89 -1.33 -17.03 6.29
C ASP A 89 -2.33 -16.00 5.71
N LYS A 90 -2.95 -15.19 6.55
CA LYS A 90 -3.82 -14.07 6.12
C LYS A 90 -3.01 -12.93 5.51
N ILE A 91 -1.85 -12.61 6.07
CA ILE A 91 -0.94 -11.62 5.48
C ILE A 91 -0.35 -12.14 4.16
N VAL A 92 -0.06 -13.45 4.06
CA VAL A 92 0.32 -14.09 2.79
C VAL A 92 -0.79 -13.89 1.75
N LEU A 93 -2.05 -14.17 2.10
CA LEU A 93 -3.18 -13.95 1.21
C LEU A 93 -3.33 -12.48 0.79
N LEU A 94 -3.07 -11.52 1.68
CA LEU A 94 -3.05 -10.09 1.36
C LEU A 94 -1.97 -9.76 0.32
N ILE A 95 -0.76 -10.30 0.47
CA ILE A 95 0.33 -10.11 -0.49
C ILE A 95 -0.01 -10.76 -1.84
N GLU A 96 -0.61 -11.94 -1.84
CA GLU A 96 -1.09 -12.60 -3.05
C GLU A 96 -2.21 -11.81 -3.74
N THR A 97 -3.08 -11.16 -2.95
CA THR A 97 -4.10 -10.25 -3.47
C THR A 97 -3.45 -9.04 -4.15
N TRP A 98 -2.44 -8.41 -3.54
CA TRP A 98 -1.69 -7.33 -4.20
C TRP A 98 -1.03 -7.82 -5.50
N ASN A 99 -0.46 -9.03 -5.50
CA ASN A 99 0.13 -9.64 -6.69
C ASN A 99 -0.86 -9.79 -7.84
N ASP A 100 -2.04 -10.31 -7.55
CA ASP A 100 -3.13 -10.46 -8.52
C ASP A 100 -3.53 -9.09 -9.09
N ARG A 101 -3.73 -8.11 -8.21
CA ARG A 101 -4.09 -6.75 -8.63
C ARG A 101 -3.01 -6.09 -9.49
N TYR A 102 -1.74 -6.22 -9.14
CA TYR A 102 -0.64 -5.70 -9.96
C TYR A 102 -0.68 -6.29 -11.37
N LYS A 103 -0.81 -7.61 -11.51
CA LYS A 103 -0.84 -8.29 -12.82
C LYS A 103 -2.01 -7.84 -13.67
N GLU A 104 -3.21 -7.78 -13.08
CA GLU A 104 -4.41 -7.35 -13.80
C GLU A 104 -4.33 -5.87 -14.20
N LEU A 105 -4.00 -5.01 -13.23
CA LEU A 105 -4.06 -3.57 -13.44
C LEU A 105 -2.93 -3.06 -14.37
N LEU A 106 -1.71 -3.59 -14.25
CA LEU A 106 -0.59 -3.25 -15.15
C LEU A 106 -0.78 -3.80 -16.58
N SER A 107 -1.68 -4.78 -16.78
CA SER A 107 -2.00 -5.26 -18.13
C SER A 107 -2.92 -4.31 -18.92
N ARG A 108 -3.48 -3.29 -18.27
CA ARG A 108 -4.38 -2.32 -18.90
C ARG A 108 -3.59 -1.23 -19.62
N GLU A 109 -3.96 -0.92 -20.84
CA GLU A 109 -3.31 0.11 -21.68
C GLU A 109 -3.45 1.55 -21.12
N ASP A 110 -4.49 1.81 -20.34
CA ASP A 110 -4.77 3.12 -19.74
C ASP A 110 -4.04 3.36 -18.41
N ILE A 111 -3.29 2.37 -17.91
CA ILE A 111 -2.56 2.43 -16.63
C ILE A 111 -1.05 2.32 -16.87
N SER A 112 -0.31 3.29 -16.35
CA SER A 112 1.15 3.33 -16.43
C SER A 112 1.84 2.97 -15.11
N TYR A 113 1.12 3.02 -13.98
CA TYR A 113 1.67 2.68 -12.67
C TYR A 113 0.56 2.25 -11.70
N VAL A 114 0.87 1.27 -10.87
CA VAL A 114 -0.02 0.75 -9.83
C VAL A 114 0.67 0.88 -8.49
N MET A 115 0.01 1.52 -7.52
CA MET A 115 0.55 1.79 -6.19
C MET A 115 -0.41 1.32 -5.10
N PRO A 116 -0.22 0.14 -4.53
CA PRO A 116 -0.86 -0.24 -3.28
C PRO A 116 -0.24 0.55 -2.12
N PHE A 117 -1.09 1.04 -1.23
CA PHE A 117 -0.67 1.76 -0.04
C PHE A 117 -1.68 1.59 1.10
N GLU A 118 -1.22 1.82 2.32
CA GLU A 118 -2.04 1.88 3.51
C GLU A 118 -1.76 3.19 4.25
N ASN A 119 -2.82 3.89 4.64
CA ASN A 119 -2.76 4.92 5.66
C ASN A 119 -3.34 4.32 6.94
N ARG A 120 -2.61 4.38 8.04
CA ARG A 120 -3.03 3.90 9.35
C ARG A 120 -3.01 5.04 10.37
N GLY A 121 -4.07 5.15 11.14
CA GLY A 121 -4.19 6.17 12.19
C GLY A 121 -4.79 7.49 11.72
N GLU A 122 -5.35 8.23 12.68
CA GLU A 122 -6.01 9.52 12.45
C GLU A 122 -5.02 10.56 11.91
N GLU A 123 -3.80 10.55 12.43
CA GLU A 123 -2.71 11.44 12.05
C GLU A 123 -2.33 11.33 10.56
N CYS A 124 -2.58 10.15 9.96
CA CYS A 124 -2.39 9.91 8.53
C CYS A 124 -3.67 10.14 7.70
N GLY A 125 -4.69 10.77 8.29
CA GLY A 125 -5.94 11.13 7.59
C GLY A 125 -6.91 9.96 7.40
N VAL A 126 -6.75 8.87 8.14
CA VAL A 126 -7.69 7.73 8.14
C VAL A 126 -8.98 8.13 8.82
N THR A 127 -10.11 7.68 8.27
CA THR A 127 -11.45 7.94 8.80
C THR A 127 -12.17 6.67 9.24
N LEU A 128 -11.62 5.50 8.95
CA LEU A 128 -12.19 4.19 9.27
C LEU A 128 -11.12 3.32 9.93
N HIS A 129 -11.38 2.81 11.13
CA HIS A 129 -10.45 1.91 11.83
C HIS A 129 -10.33 0.52 11.19
N HIS A 130 -11.41 0.07 10.54
CA HIS A 130 -11.43 -1.23 9.88
C HIS A 130 -10.20 -1.38 8.99
N PRO A 131 -9.40 -2.46 9.12
CA PRO A 131 -8.11 -2.58 8.44
C PRO A 131 -8.30 -2.62 6.92
N HIS A 132 -7.78 -1.62 6.25
CA HIS A 132 -7.89 -1.50 4.79
C HIS A 132 -6.73 -0.70 4.22
N GLY A 133 -6.41 -0.99 2.98
CA GLY A 133 -5.54 -0.18 2.13
C GLY A 133 -6.24 0.23 0.86
N GLN A 134 -5.51 0.88 -0.02
CA GLN A 134 -5.99 1.31 -1.32
C GLN A 134 -4.97 0.96 -2.40
N ILE A 135 -5.44 0.88 -3.63
CA ILE A 135 -4.59 0.76 -4.82
C ILE A 135 -4.93 1.94 -5.73
N TYR A 136 -3.94 2.77 -6.02
CA TYR A 136 -4.07 3.85 -7.00
C TYR A 136 -3.41 3.45 -8.31
N CYS A 137 -4.15 3.56 -9.40
CA CYS A 137 -3.69 3.29 -10.75
C CYS A 137 -3.58 4.60 -11.53
N TYR A 138 -2.35 4.96 -11.88
CA TYR A 138 -2.03 6.22 -12.52
C TYR A 138 -1.91 6.04 -14.03
N PRO A 139 -2.38 7.01 -14.84
CA PRO A 139 -2.15 7.03 -16.29
C PRO A 139 -0.73 7.53 -16.66
N PHE A 140 0.12 7.73 -15.68
CA PHE A 140 1.52 8.14 -15.82
C PHE A 140 2.37 7.54 -14.70
N VAL A 141 3.66 7.41 -14.91
CA VAL A 141 4.59 7.02 -13.85
C VAL A 141 4.82 8.23 -12.93
N PRO A 142 4.52 8.14 -11.61
CA PRO A 142 4.73 9.23 -10.66
C PRO A 142 6.20 9.70 -10.63
N PRO A 143 6.46 11.01 -10.38
CA PRO A 143 7.81 11.57 -10.45
C PRO A 143 8.84 10.89 -9.54
N VAL A 144 8.44 10.42 -8.36
CA VAL A 144 9.33 9.69 -7.44
C VAL A 144 9.74 8.37 -8.07
N ILE A 145 8.76 7.58 -8.51
CA ILE A 145 8.99 6.28 -9.16
C ILE A 145 9.83 6.43 -10.44
N LYS A 146 9.59 7.49 -11.22
CA LYS A 146 10.40 7.76 -12.41
C LYS A 146 11.87 7.98 -12.05
N LYS A 147 12.16 8.71 -10.97
CA LYS A 147 13.53 8.90 -10.48
C LYS A 147 14.14 7.59 -9.96
N GLU A 148 13.36 6.75 -9.32
CA GLU A 148 13.81 5.42 -8.89
C GLU A 148 14.16 4.54 -10.08
N VAL A 149 13.30 4.47 -11.10
CA VAL A 149 13.58 3.76 -12.38
C VAL A 149 14.88 4.27 -12.99
N GLU A 150 15.04 5.59 -13.17
CA GLU A 150 16.26 6.22 -13.72
C GLU A 150 17.51 5.87 -12.88
N SER A 151 17.35 5.78 -11.56
CA SER A 151 18.43 5.38 -10.64
C SER A 151 18.80 3.93 -10.79
N PHE A 152 17.82 3.03 -10.82
CA PHE A 152 18.04 1.59 -11.00
C PHE A 152 18.60 1.23 -12.37
N GLU A 153 18.30 2.01 -13.40
CA GLU A 153 18.93 1.86 -14.72
C GLU A 153 20.44 2.09 -14.68
N LYS A 154 20.91 2.98 -13.81
CA LYS A 154 22.33 3.31 -13.66
C LYS A 154 23.03 2.35 -12.70
N ASN A 155 22.45 2.12 -11.55
CA ASN A 155 22.99 1.24 -10.51
C ASN A 155 21.89 0.84 -9.53
N ASN A 156 21.92 -0.41 -9.06
CA ASN A 156 21.05 -0.84 -8.00
C ASN A 156 21.57 -0.34 -6.64
N PHE A 157 21.19 0.87 -6.27
CA PHE A 157 21.60 1.53 -5.03
C PHE A 157 21.15 0.77 -3.78
N ILE A 158 20.01 0.04 -3.84
CA ILE A 158 19.51 -0.77 -2.73
C ILE A 158 20.49 -1.92 -2.42
N LEU A 159 20.99 -2.63 -3.43
CA LEU A 159 21.99 -3.68 -3.22
C LEU A 159 23.29 -3.12 -2.66
N SER A 160 23.71 -1.94 -3.11
CA SER A 160 24.88 -1.25 -2.55
C SER A 160 24.64 -0.85 -1.11
N MET A 161 23.48 -0.22 -0.83
CA MET A 161 23.11 0.17 0.53
C MET A 161 23.08 -1.03 1.49
N MET A 162 22.49 -2.15 1.10
CA MET A 162 22.42 -3.35 1.96
C MET A 162 23.77 -3.92 2.30
N LYS A 163 24.78 -3.76 1.42
CA LYS A 163 26.16 -4.22 1.70
C LYS A 163 26.88 -3.34 2.73
N ASP A 164 26.62 -2.05 2.68
CA ASP A 164 27.33 -1.05 3.48
C ASP A 164 26.58 -0.72 4.78
N LEU A 165 25.35 -1.19 4.94
CA LEU A 165 24.51 -0.88 6.08
C LEU A 165 24.97 -1.67 7.32
N GLU A 166 25.28 -0.94 8.40
CA GLU A 166 25.64 -1.55 9.67
C GLU A 166 24.42 -2.24 10.33
N GLU A 167 24.66 -3.35 11.04
CA GLU A 167 23.58 -4.14 11.69
C GLU A 167 22.69 -3.33 12.64
N LYS A 168 23.22 -2.25 13.23
CA LYS A 168 22.45 -1.36 14.12
C LYS A 168 21.25 -0.65 13.45
N TYR A 169 21.23 -0.62 12.12
CA TYR A 169 20.11 -0.07 11.34
C TYR A 169 19.08 -1.13 10.94
N PHE A 170 19.33 -2.40 11.24
CA PHE A 170 18.39 -3.47 10.93
C PHE A 170 17.31 -3.54 12.00
N VAL A 171 16.05 -3.44 11.55
CA VAL A 171 14.85 -3.65 12.37
C VAL A 171 14.52 -5.13 12.47
N TYR A 172 14.64 -5.83 11.32
CA TYR A 172 14.42 -7.26 11.18
C TYR A 172 15.15 -7.79 9.95
N GLN A 173 15.56 -9.05 9.98
CA GLN A 173 16.00 -9.77 8.80
C GLN A 173 15.78 -11.27 8.94
N ASP A 174 15.56 -11.93 7.81
CA ASP A 174 15.60 -13.37 7.67
C ASP A 174 16.39 -13.77 6.41
N GLU A 175 16.19 -14.98 5.90
CA GLU A 175 16.89 -15.46 4.70
C GLU A 175 16.59 -14.61 3.46
N ASN A 176 15.34 -14.16 3.27
CA ASN A 176 14.87 -13.54 2.05
C ASN A 176 14.61 -12.03 2.14
N MET A 177 14.32 -11.52 3.34
CA MET A 177 13.89 -10.13 3.56
C MET A 177 14.79 -9.43 4.57
N ILE A 178 14.86 -8.12 4.42
CA ILE A 178 15.44 -7.21 5.40
C ILE A 178 14.49 -6.04 5.62
N ALA A 179 14.28 -5.66 6.87
CA ALA A 179 13.70 -4.38 7.24
C ALA A 179 14.77 -3.52 7.89
N ALA A 180 14.98 -2.33 7.37
CA ALA A 180 16.05 -1.45 7.84
C ALA A 180 15.67 0.02 7.76
N VAL A 181 16.35 0.84 8.57
CA VAL A 181 16.32 2.30 8.45
C VAL A 181 17.33 2.70 7.38
N PRO A 182 16.93 3.28 6.25
CA PRO A 182 17.87 3.70 5.22
C PRO A 182 18.73 4.89 5.71
N PRO A 183 20.00 4.99 5.29
CA PRO A 183 20.88 6.07 5.74
C PRO A 183 20.43 7.47 5.26
N PHE A 184 19.53 7.51 4.31
CA PHE A 184 18.91 8.71 3.76
C PHE A 184 17.45 8.89 4.18
N ALA A 185 17.03 8.25 5.29
CA ALA A 185 15.67 8.39 5.84
C ALA A 185 15.28 9.88 5.94
N ARG A 186 14.09 10.20 5.42
CA ARG A 186 13.55 11.57 5.38
C ARG A 186 12.71 11.90 6.59
N TYR A 187 12.16 10.85 7.21
CA TYR A 187 11.24 10.95 8.34
C TYR A 187 11.79 10.21 9.55
N ALA A 188 11.41 10.66 10.74
CA ALA A 188 11.69 9.91 11.96
C ALA A 188 11.01 8.53 11.87
N TYR A 189 11.74 7.49 12.28
CA TYR A 189 11.25 6.10 12.26
C TYR A 189 10.89 5.54 10.88
N GLU A 190 11.35 6.15 9.79
CA GLU A 190 11.20 5.59 8.44
C GLU A 190 11.88 4.21 8.38
N VAL A 191 11.16 3.20 7.89
CA VAL A 191 11.67 1.83 7.72
C VAL A 191 11.32 1.35 6.33
N TRP A 192 12.27 0.69 5.68
CA TRP A 192 12.07 0.03 4.40
C TRP A 192 12.11 -1.48 4.57
N ILE A 193 11.16 -2.19 3.94
CA ILE A 193 11.22 -3.66 3.76
C ILE A 193 11.71 -3.94 2.35
N ILE A 194 12.75 -4.75 2.24
CA ILE A 194 13.48 -4.98 1.01
C ILE A 194 13.74 -6.47 0.82
N PRO A 195 13.35 -7.08 -0.30
CA PRO A 195 13.83 -8.41 -0.67
C PRO A 195 15.35 -8.41 -0.84
N LYS A 196 16.07 -9.37 -0.22
CA LYS A 196 17.52 -9.49 -0.37
C LYS A 196 17.95 -9.80 -1.81
N LYS A 197 17.10 -10.50 -2.54
CA LYS A 197 17.23 -10.72 -3.98
C LYS A 197 16.49 -9.61 -4.73
N ARG A 198 17.09 -9.08 -5.78
CA ARG A 198 16.39 -8.16 -6.67
C ARG A 198 15.16 -8.84 -7.28
N VAL A 199 14.03 -8.22 -7.11
CA VAL A 199 12.76 -8.51 -7.79
C VAL A 199 12.13 -7.18 -8.19
N SER A 200 11.43 -7.11 -9.31
CA SER A 200 10.82 -5.87 -9.80
C SER A 200 9.49 -5.54 -9.13
N GLY A 201 8.87 -6.55 -8.55
CA GLY A 201 7.63 -6.43 -7.80
C GLY A 201 7.31 -7.71 -7.05
N PRO A 202 6.26 -7.71 -6.21
CA PRO A 202 5.91 -8.89 -5.43
C PRO A 202 5.49 -10.08 -6.30
N TRP A 203 5.17 -9.86 -7.57
CA TRP A 203 4.82 -10.92 -8.55
C TRP A 203 5.98 -11.85 -8.93
N GLU A 204 7.22 -11.46 -8.64
CA GLU A 204 8.39 -12.32 -8.84
C GLU A 204 8.75 -13.15 -7.59
N LEU A 205 8.12 -12.89 -6.44
CA LEU A 205 8.38 -13.60 -5.20
C LEU A 205 7.82 -15.03 -5.26
N LYS A 206 8.61 -15.99 -4.79
CA LYS A 206 8.18 -17.37 -4.59
C LYS A 206 7.41 -17.52 -3.27
N SER A 207 6.71 -18.62 -3.08
CA SER A 207 5.88 -18.86 -1.90
C SER A 207 6.63 -18.71 -0.56
N ASN A 208 7.90 -19.18 -0.48
CA ASN A 208 8.72 -19.00 0.71
C ASN A 208 9.15 -17.54 0.91
N GLU A 209 9.41 -16.79 -0.17
CA GLU A 209 9.75 -15.37 -0.15
C GLU A 209 8.52 -14.52 0.22
N ILE A 210 7.32 -14.87 -0.26
CA ILE A 210 6.05 -14.25 0.15
C ILE A 210 5.81 -14.45 1.65
N LYS A 211 6.04 -15.66 2.17
CA LYS A 211 5.92 -15.95 3.61
C LYS A 211 6.93 -15.15 4.44
N SER A 212 8.15 -15.02 3.95
CA SER A 212 9.19 -14.18 4.55
C SER A 212 8.78 -12.71 4.55
N PHE A 213 8.23 -12.22 3.46
CA PHE A 213 7.69 -10.86 3.37
C PHE A 213 6.54 -10.63 4.36
N ALA A 214 5.60 -11.57 4.48
CA ALA A 214 4.51 -11.50 5.45
C ALA A 214 5.02 -11.42 6.91
N ASN A 215 6.01 -12.24 7.25
CA ASN A 215 6.66 -12.19 8.56
C ASN A 215 7.37 -10.84 8.81
N CYS A 216 8.12 -10.36 7.82
CA CYS A 216 8.82 -9.09 7.90
C CYS A 216 7.84 -7.93 8.09
N LEU A 217 6.79 -7.86 7.29
CA LEU A 217 5.73 -6.87 7.38
C LEU A 217 5.08 -6.85 8.78
N GLN A 218 4.71 -8.02 9.30
CA GLN A 218 4.14 -8.12 10.64
C GLN A 218 5.12 -7.67 11.72
N LYS A 219 6.41 -8.02 11.61
CA LYS A 219 7.45 -7.62 12.59
C LYS A 219 7.65 -6.12 12.63
N VAL A 220 7.65 -5.45 11.48
CA VAL A 220 7.77 -4.00 11.41
C VAL A 220 6.56 -3.33 12.09
N VAL A 221 5.33 -3.75 11.75
CA VAL A 221 4.11 -3.16 12.32
C VAL A 221 4.03 -3.41 13.84
N ARG A 222 4.35 -4.63 14.30
CA ARG A 222 4.45 -4.94 15.74
C ARG A 222 5.53 -4.11 16.44
N GLY A 223 6.66 -3.90 15.78
CA GLY A 223 7.75 -3.08 16.28
C GLY A 223 7.28 -1.63 16.56
N TYR A 224 6.59 -1.03 15.61
CA TYR A 224 6.01 0.31 15.77
C TYR A 224 5.01 0.38 16.92
N ASP A 225 4.05 -0.56 16.99
CA ASP A 225 3.04 -0.58 18.04
C ASP A 225 3.66 -0.77 19.42
N SER A 226 4.68 -1.64 19.54
CA SER A 226 5.40 -1.87 20.79
C SER A 226 6.24 -0.67 21.20
N PHE A 227 6.94 -0.03 20.26
CA PHE A 227 7.81 1.11 20.53
C PHE A 227 7.03 2.31 21.07
N LEU A 228 5.86 2.61 20.50
CA LEU A 228 5.01 3.71 20.92
C LEU A 228 4.02 3.33 22.03
N ASN A 229 3.95 2.05 22.40
CA ASN A 229 2.97 1.50 23.34
C ASN A 229 1.52 1.90 23.00
N LYS A 230 1.22 2.02 21.71
CA LYS A 230 -0.09 2.32 21.12
C LYS A 230 -0.11 1.88 19.65
N THR A 231 -1.28 1.85 19.04
CA THR A 231 -1.40 1.72 17.61
C THR A 231 -0.65 2.85 16.92
N CYS A 232 0.45 2.53 16.25
CA CYS A 232 1.30 3.52 15.59
C CYS A 232 0.67 3.97 14.27
N PRO A 233 0.49 5.27 14.05
CA PRO A 233 0.11 5.78 12.74
C PRO A 233 1.28 5.66 11.76
N TYR A 234 0.98 5.33 10.52
CA TYR A 234 1.95 5.33 9.41
C TYR A 234 1.28 5.44 8.05
N ILE A 235 2.03 5.85 7.07
CA ILE A 235 1.75 5.62 5.66
C ILE A 235 2.70 4.52 5.20
N MET A 236 2.17 3.47 4.58
CA MET A 236 2.94 2.42 3.93
C MET A 236 2.69 2.46 2.43
N GLY A 237 3.74 2.45 1.62
CA GLY A 237 3.66 2.40 0.16
C GLY A 237 4.48 1.25 -0.41
N LEU A 238 3.93 0.54 -1.39
CA LEU A 238 4.63 -0.51 -2.13
C LEU A 238 5.22 0.10 -3.41
N HIS A 239 6.54 0.15 -3.50
CA HIS A 239 7.29 0.65 -4.65
C HIS A 239 7.71 -0.53 -5.53
N ALA A 240 7.03 -0.70 -6.65
CA ALA A 240 7.28 -1.74 -7.63
C ALA A 240 7.57 -1.12 -9.01
N ALA A 241 8.11 -1.91 -9.92
CA ALA A 241 8.35 -1.47 -11.29
C ALA A 241 7.04 -1.04 -11.99
N PRO A 242 7.11 -0.09 -12.92
CA PRO A 242 5.95 0.35 -13.69
C PRO A 242 5.48 -0.69 -14.74
N ASN A 243 6.24 -1.76 -14.95
CA ASN A 243 5.87 -2.85 -15.85
C ASN A 243 6.32 -4.20 -15.27
N LEU A 244 5.66 -5.28 -15.71
CA LEU A 244 5.89 -6.63 -15.19
C LEU A 244 7.21 -7.25 -15.65
N ASP A 245 7.79 -6.76 -16.74
CA ASP A 245 8.99 -7.30 -17.37
C ASP A 245 10.27 -6.52 -17.03
N ASP A 246 10.20 -5.58 -16.06
CA ASP A 246 11.37 -4.82 -15.64
C ASP A 246 12.41 -5.73 -15.01
N THR A 247 13.66 -5.57 -15.42
CA THR A 247 14.78 -6.39 -14.93
C THR A 247 15.76 -5.63 -14.05
N LYS A 248 15.54 -4.35 -13.81
CA LYS A 248 16.46 -3.46 -13.09
C LYS A 248 15.89 -2.92 -11.79
N PHE A 249 14.60 -2.66 -11.74
CA PHE A 249 13.93 -2.14 -10.56
C PHE A 249 14.13 -3.08 -9.36
N HIS A 250 14.22 -2.54 -8.17
CA HIS A 250 14.28 -3.31 -6.94
C HIS A 250 13.08 -2.96 -6.07
N PHE A 251 12.12 -3.86 -6.01
CA PHE A 251 10.92 -3.75 -5.18
C PHE A 251 11.28 -3.49 -3.73
N HIS A 252 10.57 -2.57 -3.10
CA HIS A 252 10.67 -2.29 -1.67
C HIS A 252 9.36 -1.71 -1.15
N VAL A 253 9.20 -1.76 0.16
CA VAL A 253 8.05 -1.15 0.86
C VAL A 253 8.58 -0.10 1.81
N GLU A 254 8.01 1.08 1.75
CA GLU A 254 8.40 2.20 2.56
C GLU A 254 7.34 2.51 3.63
N PHE A 255 7.78 2.73 4.87
CA PHE A 255 6.95 3.15 5.99
C PHE A 255 7.33 4.54 6.44
N TYR A 256 6.32 5.39 6.58
CA TYR A 256 6.45 6.78 7.01
C TYR A 256 5.55 7.05 8.21
N PRO A 257 6.01 6.83 9.44
CA PRO A 257 5.34 7.35 10.63
C PRO A 257 5.38 8.89 10.63
N PRO A 258 4.30 9.58 11.05
CA PRO A 258 4.25 11.05 11.10
C PRO A 258 5.09 11.63 12.24
#